data_3ee2c3d9bc6555b52fdc6fe414540c53
#
_entry.id   3ee2c3d9bc6555b52fdc6fe414540c53
#
_cell.length_a   1.000
_cell.length_b   1.000
_cell.length_c   1.000
_cell.angle_alpha   90.00
_cell.angle_beta   90.00
_cell.angle_gamma   90.00
#
_symmetry.space_group_name_H-M   'P 1'
#
loop_
_entity.id
_entity.type
_entity.pdbx_description
1 polymer ?
#
loop_
_entity_poly.entity_id
_entity_poly.type
_entity_poly.pdbx_seq_one_letter_code
_entity_poly.pdbx_strand_id
1 'polypeptide(L)'
;MKYDFTSIMDRHGKDAIAIDGLGTAPGFTPDAPKEGFDAIPMWVADMNFPTVPTIPEAIIERAKHPAFGYFSPTDAYFDSIIRWQERRNGVTGLTKECIGYENGVLGGVVSALNVICSKGDNVLLHSPTYIGFTGALNNNGYHIVHSPLRKDEQNIWRMDFEDMEKKIAEQHIHAAIFCSPHNPAGRVWEKWEIEKAMELFQRYDVYVISDEIWSDLILEGHRHIPTQSVSEDAKNRTVALYAPSKTFNLAGLVGSYHIIYNRWLRDRIDKESSLPHYNDMNVLSMHALIGAYKPEGYEWVDELRQVLTENVNYACAYIKEHFKGVDVSKPEGTYLLFADCTKWCEEHQKTIDDVLKSCWDVGVAVQDGRQFHGPCHIRMNLALPLTRVQE
;
A
#
# COMPACT_ATOMS: atom_id res chain seq x y z
N MET A 1 -25.17 0.26 8.35
CA MET A 1 -24.20 -0.51 7.54
C MET A 1 -24.62 -1.96 7.51
N LYS A 2 -24.37 -2.65 6.40
CA LYS A 2 -24.67 -4.08 6.23
C LYS A 2 -23.60 -4.95 6.89
N TYR A 3 -22.38 -4.43 6.95
CA TYR A 3 -21.21 -5.16 7.47
C TYR A 3 -20.79 -4.64 8.85
N ASP A 4 -20.08 -5.48 9.61
CA ASP A 4 -19.63 -5.14 10.96
C ASP A 4 -18.26 -4.46 10.93
N PHE A 5 -18.24 -3.15 11.21
CA PHE A 5 -17.04 -2.34 11.40
C PHE A 5 -16.96 -1.77 12.82
N THR A 6 -17.78 -2.28 13.74
CA THR A 6 -17.91 -1.75 15.11
C THR A 6 -17.41 -2.69 16.19
N SER A 7 -17.48 -4.01 15.93
CA SER A 7 -17.03 -5.01 16.90
C SER A 7 -15.51 -5.07 16.97
N ILE A 8 -14.98 -5.18 18.19
CA ILE A 8 -13.56 -5.40 18.43
C ILE A 8 -13.29 -6.89 18.23
N MET A 9 -12.55 -7.21 17.19
CA MET A 9 -12.17 -8.58 16.85
C MET A 9 -10.93 -9.00 17.66
N ASP A 10 -11.04 -10.06 18.45
CA ASP A 10 -9.90 -10.66 19.14
C ASP A 10 -9.01 -11.39 18.11
N ARG A 11 -7.77 -10.96 18.02
CA ARG A 11 -6.75 -11.49 17.09
C ARG A 11 -5.60 -12.22 17.81
N HIS A 12 -5.64 -12.36 19.13
CA HIS A 12 -4.62 -13.09 19.89
C HIS A 12 -4.60 -14.57 19.52
N GLY A 13 -3.41 -15.11 19.23
CA GLY A 13 -3.24 -16.50 18.82
C GLY A 13 -3.96 -16.87 17.52
N LYS A 14 -4.14 -15.89 16.63
CA LYS A 14 -4.75 -16.04 15.30
C LYS A 14 -3.75 -15.70 14.18
N ASP A 15 -2.46 -15.95 14.42
CA ASP A 15 -1.35 -15.66 13.49
C ASP A 15 -1.28 -14.18 13.09
N ALA A 16 -1.75 -13.29 13.96
CA ALA A 16 -1.83 -11.87 13.70
C ALA A 16 -0.58 -11.14 14.22
N ILE A 17 0.39 -10.90 13.34
CA ILE A 17 1.63 -10.18 13.69
C ILE A 17 1.35 -8.82 14.37
N ALA A 18 0.23 -8.19 14.05
CA ALA A 18 -0.18 -6.91 14.64
C ALA A 18 -0.34 -6.97 16.17
N ILE A 19 -0.66 -8.14 16.72
CA ILE A 19 -0.83 -8.39 18.15
C ILE A 19 0.25 -9.36 18.65
N ASP A 20 0.35 -10.55 18.05
CA ASP A 20 1.24 -11.62 18.53
C ASP A 20 2.72 -11.28 18.29
N GLY A 21 3.02 -10.32 17.41
CA GLY A 21 4.36 -9.87 17.11
C GLY A 21 4.91 -8.74 18.02
N LEU A 22 4.11 -8.18 18.92
CA LEU A 22 4.56 -7.10 19.79
C LEU A 22 5.70 -7.56 20.71
N GLY A 23 6.78 -6.77 20.76
CA GLY A 23 7.97 -7.08 21.55
C GLY A 23 8.84 -8.23 21.05
N THR A 24 8.51 -8.86 19.90
CA THR A 24 9.24 -10.05 19.42
C THR A 24 10.48 -9.73 18.57
N ALA A 25 10.54 -8.55 17.95
CA ALA A 25 11.63 -8.11 17.08
C ALA A 25 12.02 -6.66 17.36
N PRO A 26 12.93 -6.39 18.33
CA PRO A 26 13.36 -5.04 18.68
C PRO A 26 13.85 -4.24 17.48
N GLY A 27 13.41 -2.98 17.37
CA GLY A 27 13.71 -2.08 16.25
C GLY A 27 12.84 -2.28 15.00
N PHE A 28 12.04 -3.35 14.96
CA PHE A 28 11.05 -3.57 13.89
C PHE A 28 9.62 -3.53 14.41
N THR A 29 9.33 -4.29 15.48
CA THR A 29 7.99 -4.30 16.11
C THR A 29 7.93 -3.29 17.26
N PRO A 30 6.75 -2.70 17.53
CA PRO A 30 6.51 -2.00 18.79
C PRO A 30 6.78 -2.89 20.01
N ASP A 31 7.18 -2.31 21.12
CA ASP A 31 7.27 -3.02 22.39
C ASP A 31 5.88 -3.50 22.85
N ALA A 32 5.84 -4.56 23.63
CA ALA A 32 4.61 -4.99 24.29
C ALA A 32 4.17 -3.93 25.34
N PRO A 33 2.85 -3.75 25.52
CA PRO A 33 2.35 -2.82 26.54
C PRO A 33 2.74 -3.24 27.96
N LYS A 34 2.77 -2.28 28.85
CA LYS A 34 2.91 -2.57 30.29
C LYS A 34 1.71 -3.30 30.84
N GLU A 35 1.91 -3.98 31.97
CA GLU A 35 0.83 -4.65 32.69
C GLU A 35 -0.34 -3.69 32.97
N GLY A 36 -1.55 -4.14 32.69
CA GLY A 36 -2.78 -3.37 32.85
C GLY A 36 -3.25 -2.61 31.60
N PHE A 37 -2.52 -2.66 30.50
CA PHE A 37 -2.93 -2.06 29.24
C PHE A 37 -3.13 -3.12 28.15
N ASP A 38 -4.23 -3.01 27.40
CA ASP A 38 -4.48 -3.82 26.21
C ASP A 38 -3.87 -3.17 24.97
N ALA A 39 -3.39 -4.01 24.04
CA ALA A 39 -2.80 -3.51 22.81
C ALA A 39 -3.86 -2.96 21.84
N ILE A 40 -3.60 -1.77 21.32
CA ILE A 40 -4.31 -1.14 20.20
C ILE A 40 -3.39 -1.22 18.98
N PRO A 41 -3.62 -2.15 18.03
CA PRO A 41 -2.68 -2.42 16.95
C PRO A 41 -2.78 -1.37 15.84
N MET A 42 -1.93 -0.36 15.89
CA MET A 42 -1.88 0.74 14.93
C MET A 42 -0.59 0.76 14.08
N TRP A 43 0.19 -0.32 14.03
CA TRP A 43 1.49 -0.32 13.36
C TRP A 43 1.50 -1.04 12.01
N VAL A 44 1.03 -2.28 11.95
CA VAL A 44 0.96 -3.03 10.69
C VAL A 44 -0.14 -2.46 9.80
N ALA A 45 0.12 -2.40 8.50
CA ALA A 45 -0.88 -2.00 7.52
C ALA A 45 -1.79 -3.20 7.16
N ASP A 46 -2.51 -3.72 8.15
CA ASP A 46 -3.62 -4.67 8.04
C ASP A 46 -4.85 -4.14 8.81
N MET A 47 -6.01 -4.75 8.64
CA MET A 47 -7.24 -4.23 9.23
C MET A 47 -7.69 -5.06 10.44
N ASN A 48 -8.36 -4.40 11.37
CA ASN A 48 -8.99 -5.01 12.53
C ASN A 48 -10.51 -5.15 12.35
N PHE A 49 -10.92 -5.41 11.11
CA PHE A 49 -12.30 -5.69 10.71
C PHE A 49 -12.41 -7.07 10.08
N PRO A 50 -13.55 -7.78 10.25
CA PRO A 50 -13.85 -8.97 9.46
C PRO A 50 -13.87 -8.61 7.97
N THR A 51 -13.26 -9.44 7.13
CA THR A 51 -13.35 -9.27 5.68
C THR A 51 -14.76 -9.64 5.17
N VAL A 52 -15.07 -9.31 3.90
CA VAL A 52 -16.35 -9.65 3.31
C VAL A 52 -16.58 -11.18 3.32
N PRO A 53 -17.78 -11.67 3.72
CA PRO A 53 -18.04 -13.10 3.90
C PRO A 53 -17.82 -13.96 2.65
N THR A 54 -17.97 -13.40 1.46
CA THR A 54 -17.76 -14.11 0.19
C THR A 54 -16.33 -14.61 -0.02
N ILE A 55 -15.36 -14.06 0.70
CA ILE A 55 -13.97 -14.51 0.64
C ILE A 55 -13.78 -15.84 1.37
N PRO A 56 -14.04 -15.96 2.70
CA PRO A 56 -13.93 -17.25 3.37
C PRO A 56 -14.87 -18.30 2.77
N GLU A 57 -16.05 -17.94 2.29
CA GLU A 57 -16.96 -18.85 1.60
C GLU A 57 -16.32 -19.46 0.33
N ALA A 58 -15.68 -18.64 -0.50
CA ALA A 58 -15.00 -19.11 -1.71
C ALA A 58 -13.81 -20.04 -1.39
N ILE A 59 -13.05 -19.71 -0.35
CA ILE A 59 -11.92 -20.53 0.12
C ILE A 59 -12.41 -21.88 0.65
N ILE A 60 -13.44 -21.87 1.51
CA ILE A 60 -14.02 -23.07 2.11
C ILE A 60 -14.61 -23.96 1.02
N GLU A 61 -15.34 -23.39 0.06
CA GLU A 61 -15.92 -24.17 -1.03
C GLU A 61 -14.85 -24.88 -1.86
N ARG A 62 -13.76 -24.16 -2.19
CA ARG A 62 -12.61 -24.79 -2.87
C ARG A 62 -11.94 -25.87 -2.02
N ALA A 63 -11.79 -25.63 -0.72
CA ALA A 63 -11.13 -26.55 0.22
C ALA A 63 -11.93 -27.84 0.47
N LYS A 64 -13.24 -27.86 0.24
CA LYS A 64 -14.06 -29.10 0.31
C LYS A 64 -13.60 -30.16 -0.69
N HIS A 65 -13.00 -29.77 -1.82
CA HIS A 65 -12.38 -30.71 -2.74
C HIS A 65 -10.97 -31.05 -2.26
N PRO A 66 -10.67 -32.31 -1.90
CA PRO A 66 -9.46 -32.68 -1.14
C PRO A 66 -8.19 -32.78 -1.99
N ALA A 67 -8.22 -32.39 -3.26
CA ALA A 67 -7.05 -32.40 -4.15
C ALA A 67 -6.57 -30.99 -4.45
N PHE A 68 -5.29 -30.71 -4.16
CA PHE A 68 -4.62 -29.42 -4.36
C PHE A 68 -3.45 -29.58 -5.35
N GLY A 69 -3.71 -30.28 -6.47
CA GLY A 69 -2.72 -30.49 -7.51
C GLY A 69 -2.47 -29.25 -8.38
N TYR A 70 -1.69 -29.43 -9.43
CA TYR A 70 -1.40 -28.36 -10.39
C TYR A 70 -2.68 -27.80 -10.99
N PHE A 71 -2.70 -26.47 -11.20
CA PHE A 71 -3.84 -25.76 -11.79
C PHE A 71 -3.35 -24.61 -12.66
N SER A 72 -4.24 -24.07 -13.44
CA SER A 72 -4.05 -22.81 -14.18
C SER A 72 -5.08 -21.77 -13.73
N PRO A 73 -4.77 -20.48 -13.75
CA PRO A 73 -5.76 -19.43 -13.51
C PRO A 73 -6.94 -19.58 -14.46
N THR A 74 -8.14 -19.45 -13.91
CA THR A 74 -9.40 -19.63 -14.66
C THR A 74 -9.85 -18.32 -15.31
N ASP A 75 -10.71 -18.41 -16.34
CA ASP A 75 -11.33 -17.20 -16.91
C ASP A 75 -12.10 -16.41 -15.85
N ALA A 76 -12.71 -17.06 -14.85
CA ALA A 76 -13.37 -16.39 -13.73
C ALA A 76 -12.43 -15.49 -12.92
N TYR A 77 -11.16 -15.86 -12.79
CA TYR A 77 -10.14 -15.03 -12.15
C TYR A 77 -9.89 -13.74 -12.94
N PHE A 78 -9.59 -13.87 -14.23
CA PHE A 78 -9.32 -12.73 -15.11
C PHE A 78 -10.55 -11.82 -15.27
N ASP A 79 -11.72 -12.41 -15.47
CA ASP A 79 -12.98 -11.67 -15.59
C ASP A 79 -13.31 -10.89 -14.30
N SER A 80 -12.98 -11.43 -13.13
CA SER A 80 -13.15 -10.74 -11.85
C SER A 80 -12.27 -9.49 -11.78
N ILE A 81 -11.00 -9.59 -12.19
CA ILE A 81 -10.07 -8.45 -12.24
C ILE A 81 -10.55 -7.41 -13.26
N ILE A 82 -10.90 -7.84 -14.48
CA ILE A 82 -11.35 -6.93 -15.54
C ILE A 82 -12.57 -6.13 -15.07
N ARG A 83 -13.60 -6.82 -14.54
CA ARG A 83 -14.79 -6.14 -13.99
C ARG A 83 -14.48 -5.21 -12.83
N TRP A 84 -13.55 -5.60 -11.94
CA TRP A 84 -13.14 -4.77 -10.81
C TRP A 84 -12.48 -3.48 -11.29
N GLN A 85 -11.51 -3.59 -12.20
CA GLN A 85 -10.80 -2.45 -12.77
C GLN A 85 -11.74 -1.52 -13.56
N GLU A 86 -12.67 -2.08 -14.32
CA GLU A 86 -13.66 -1.29 -15.05
C GLU A 86 -14.55 -0.47 -14.10
N ARG A 87 -15.11 -1.12 -13.08
CA ARG A 87 -16.08 -0.48 -12.18
C ARG A 87 -15.45 0.45 -11.16
N ARG A 88 -14.28 0.09 -10.60
CA ARG A 88 -13.60 0.89 -9.58
C ARG A 88 -12.74 1.98 -10.17
N ASN A 89 -11.96 1.67 -11.19
CA ASN A 89 -10.94 2.54 -11.74
C ASN A 89 -11.31 3.13 -13.12
N GLY A 90 -12.44 2.71 -13.71
CA GLY A 90 -12.88 3.19 -15.03
C GLY A 90 -12.00 2.70 -16.18
N VAL A 91 -11.25 1.63 -15.98
CA VAL A 91 -10.37 1.04 -17.00
C VAL A 91 -11.21 0.32 -18.04
N THR A 92 -11.07 0.70 -19.32
CA THR A 92 -11.78 0.08 -20.43
C THR A 92 -10.82 -0.65 -21.36
N GLY A 93 -11.30 -1.73 -21.98
CA GLY A 93 -10.52 -2.49 -22.95
C GLY A 93 -9.37 -3.31 -22.34
N LEU A 94 -9.39 -3.56 -21.05
CA LEU A 94 -8.45 -4.48 -20.41
C LEU A 94 -8.77 -5.91 -20.84
N THR A 95 -7.75 -6.66 -21.26
CA THR A 95 -7.86 -8.06 -21.64
C THR A 95 -7.02 -8.94 -20.74
N LYS A 96 -7.33 -10.24 -20.68
CA LYS A 96 -6.63 -11.19 -19.82
C LYS A 96 -5.12 -11.30 -20.12
N GLU A 97 -4.73 -11.04 -21.36
CA GLU A 97 -3.33 -11.08 -21.79
C GLU A 97 -2.49 -9.98 -21.15
N CYS A 98 -3.13 -8.89 -20.66
CA CYS A 98 -2.44 -7.80 -19.97
C CYS A 98 -2.27 -8.07 -18.47
N ILE A 99 -2.86 -9.15 -17.95
CA ILE A 99 -2.90 -9.47 -16.52
C ILE A 99 -1.99 -10.65 -16.23
N GLY A 100 -1.04 -10.48 -15.34
CA GLY A 100 -0.19 -11.56 -14.84
C GLY A 100 -0.18 -11.61 -13.31
N TYR A 101 0.00 -12.82 -12.76
CA TYR A 101 0.12 -13.01 -11.30
C TYR A 101 1.48 -12.53 -10.81
N GLU A 102 1.48 -11.95 -9.62
CA GLU A 102 2.70 -11.59 -8.90
C GLU A 102 2.64 -12.11 -7.46
N ASN A 103 3.77 -12.62 -6.97
CA ASN A 103 3.91 -13.12 -5.60
C ASN A 103 4.09 -11.95 -4.61
N GLY A 104 3.02 -11.23 -4.38
CA GLY A 104 3.01 -9.95 -3.68
C GLY A 104 3.47 -8.79 -4.58
N VAL A 105 3.03 -7.56 -4.26
CA VAL A 105 3.41 -6.36 -5.02
C VAL A 105 4.94 -6.16 -5.01
N LEU A 106 5.62 -6.44 -3.90
CA LEU A 106 7.08 -6.35 -3.86
C LEU A 106 7.77 -7.38 -4.78
N GLY A 107 7.19 -8.57 -4.93
CA GLY A 107 7.63 -9.54 -5.94
C GLY A 107 7.52 -8.97 -7.34
N GLY A 108 6.38 -8.35 -7.67
CA GLY A 108 6.17 -7.67 -8.95
C GLY A 108 7.12 -6.50 -9.20
N VAL A 109 7.44 -5.72 -8.16
CA VAL A 109 8.47 -4.66 -8.24
C VAL A 109 9.81 -5.25 -8.64
N VAL A 110 10.24 -6.34 -8.00
CA VAL A 110 11.53 -6.99 -8.31
C VAL A 110 11.52 -7.63 -9.69
N SER A 111 10.42 -8.31 -10.09
CA SER A 111 10.26 -8.88 -11.44
C SER A 111 10.41 -7.81 -12.53
N ALA A 112 9.79 -6.66 -12.34
CA ALA A 112 9.90 -5.53 -13.26
C ALA A 112 11.33 -4.95 -13.31
N LEU A 113 11.94 -4.73 -12.14
CA LEU A 113 13.31 -4.18 -12.07
C LEU A 113 14.34 -5.11 -12.70
N ASN A 114 14.23 -6.42 -12.55
CA ASN A 114 15.13 -7.38 -13.18
C ASN A 114 15.10 -7.35 -14.71
N VAL A 115 14.00 -6.83 -15.30
CA VAL A 115 13.85 -6.67 -16.75
C VAL A 115 14.29 -5.28 -17.21
N ILE A 116 14.00 -4.25 -16.42
CA ILE A 116 14.21 -2.84 -16.79
C ILE A 116 15.64 -2.38 -16.44
N CYS A 117 16.21 -2.88 -15.35
CA CYS A 117 17.46 -2.41 -14.77
C CYS A 117 18.53 -3.53 -14.69
N SER A 118 19.77 -3.12 -14.63
CA SER A 118 20.90 -3.97 -14.20
C SER A 118 21.17 -3.79 -12.70
N LYS A 119 21.76 -4.80 -12.06
CA LYS A 119 22.21 -4.66 -10.67
C LYS A 119 23.22 -3.52 -10.57
N GLY A 120 23.04 -2.64 -9.57
CA GLY A 120 23.82 -1.41 -9.42
C GLY A 120 23.18 -0.17 -10.06
N ASP A 121 22.10 -0.32 -10.83
CA ASP A 121 21.39 0.84 -11.39
C ASP A 121 20.63 1.63 -10.31
N ASN A 122 20.47 2.92 -10.61
CA ASN A 122 19.73 3.86 -9.77
C ASN A 122 18.22 3.78 -10.06
N VAL A 123 17.43 3.70 -8.99
CA VAL A 123 15.94 3.69 -9.05
C VAL A 123 15.39 4.88 -8.26
N LEU A 124 14.51 5.68 -8.87
CA LEU A 124 13.88 6.82 -8.23
C LEU A 124 12.77 6.37 -7.28
N LEU A 125 12.79 6.91 -6.06
CA LEU A 125 11.72 6.81 -5.06
C LEU A 125 11.38 8.19 -4.50
N HIS A 126 10.11 8.44 -4.20
CA HIS A 126 9.76 9.58 -3.35
C HIS A 126 10.05 9.26 -1.87
N SER A 127 10.41 10.26 -1.07
CA SER A 127 10.48 10.12 0.38
C SER A 127 9.59 11.18 1.07
N PRO A 128 8.88 10.83 2.17
CA PRO A 128 8.89 9.53 2.84
C PRO A 128 8.45 8.40 1.90
N THR A 129 8.81 7.16 2.23
CA THR A 129 8.53 6.00 1.35
C THR A 129 8.18 4.76 2.15
N TYR A 130 7.56 3.78 1.48
CA TYR A 130 7.28 2.48 2.07
C TYR A 130 8.57 1.67 2.30
N ILE A 131 8.76 1.18 3.53
CA ILE A 131 9.94 0.38 3.93
C ILE A 131 10.18 -0.83 3.02
N GLY A 132 9.10 -1.44 2.49
CA GLY A 132 9.19 -2.57 1.58
C GLY A 132 9.94 -2.26 0.29
N PHE A 133 9.80 -1.05 -0.26
CA PHE A 133 10.58 -0.65 -1.45
C PHE A 133 12.06 -0.52 -1.13
N THR A 134 12.38 0.11 0.00
CA THR A 134 13.77 0.22 0.47
C THR A 134 14.42 -1.15 0.63
N GLY A 135 13.72 -2.08 1.29
CA GLY A 135 14.17 -3.46 1.45
C GLY A 135 14.29 -4.20 0.13
N ALA A 136 13.30 -4.11 -0.75
CA ALA A 136 13.31 -4.78 -2.05
C ALA A 136 14.48 -4.31 -2.92
N LEU A 137 14.74 -3.01 -2.99
CA LEU A 137 15.84 -2.45 -3.77
C LEU A 137 17.20 -2.86 -3.21
N ASN A 138 17.45 -2.62 -1.92
CA ASN A 138 18.72 -2.91 -1.27
C ASN A 138 19.07 -4.41 -1.33
N ASN A 139 18.10 -5.28 -1.03
CA ASN A 139 18.31 -6.73 -1.02
C ASN A 139 18.53 -7.32 -2.43
N ASN A 140 18.10 -6.61 -3.47
CA ASN A 140 18.28 -7.03 -4.85
C ASN A 140 19.41 -6.27 -5.58
N GLY A 141 20.18 -5.43 -4.86
CA GLY A 141 21.39 -4.79 -5.39
C GLY A 141 21.12 -3.61 -6.31
N TYR A 142 20.04 -2.88 -6.09
CA TYR A 142 19.73 -1.59 -6.75
C TYR A 142 20.06 -0.43 -5.83
N HIS A 143 20.42 0.72 -6.39
CA HIS A 143 20.65 1.94 -5.65
C HIS A 143 19.37 2.80 -5.60
N ILE A 144 19.10 3.37 -4.42
CA ILE A 144 17.94 4.22 -4.22
C ILE A 144 18.32 5.69 -4.39
N VAL A 145 17.57 6.38 -5.24
CA VAL A 145 17.63 7.83 -5.37
C VAL A 145 16.34 8.43 -4.85
N HIS A 146 16.41 9.08 -3.70
CA HIS A 146 15.22 9.72 -3.11
C HIS A 146 14.95 11.09 -3.73
N SER A 147 13.69 11.32 -4.14
CA SER A 147 13.15 12.65 -4.40
C SER A 147 12.17 13.02 -3.29
N PRO A 148 12.55 13.92 -2.37
CA PRO A 148 11.71 14.26 -1.24
C PRO A 148 10.42 14.95 -1.67
N LEU A 149 9.30 14.48 -1.12
CA LEU A 149 8.04 15.21 -1.19
C LEU A 149 8.13 16.47 -0.35
N ARG A 150 7.40 17.51 -0.75
CA ARG A 150 7.28 18.77 -0.02
C ARG A 150 5.83 19.02 0.35
N LYS A 151 5.61 19.67 1.49
CA LYS A 151 4.27 20.14 1.85
C LYS A 151 4.03 21.53 1.26
N ASP A 152 2.87 21.71 0.64
CA ASP A 152 2.42 23.02 0.17
C ASP A 152 1.82 23.87 1.31
N GLU A 153 1.34 25.07 0.99
CA GLU A 153 0.75 26.02 1.95
C GLU A 153 -0.52 25.48 2.62
N GLN A 154 -1.17 24.48 2.01
CA GLN A 154 -2.35 23.80 2.54
C GLN A 154 -1.97 22.54 3.34
N ASN A 155 -0.69 22.31 3.60
CA ASN A 155 -0.16 21.13 4.28
C ASN A 155 -0.41 19.82 3.50
N ILE A 156 -0.44 19.89 2.16
CA ILE A 156 -0.61 18.75 1.26
C ILE A 156 0.76 18.32 0.73
N TRP A 157 1.05 17.04 0.78
CA TRP A 157 2.27 16.49 0.18
C TRP A 157 2.26 16.62 -1.35
N ARG A 158 3.32 17.16 -1.91
CA ARG A 158 3.51 17.38 -3.36
C ARG A 158 4.84 16.79 -3.83
N MET A 159 4.86 16.32 -5.08
CA MET A 159 6.10 15.96 -5.76
C MET A 159 6.93 17.20 -6.07
N ASP A 160 8.24 17.13 -5.86
CA ASP A 160 9.19 18.15 -6.29
C ASP A 160 9.70 17.80 -7.69
N PHE A 161 9.00 18.30 -8.70
CA PHE A 161 9.31 17.98 -10.10
C PHE A 161 10.68 18.50 -10.55
N GLU A 162 11.17 19.59 -9.98
CA GLU A 162 12.50 20.13 -10.29
C GLU A 162 13.59 19.20 -9.75
N ASP A 163 13.43 18.74 -8.50
CA ASP A 163 14.32 17.76 -7.87
C ASP A 163 14.28 16.43 -8.60
N MET A 164 13.10 15.97 -9.00
CA MET A 164 12.94 14.75 -9.81
C MET A 164 13.72 14.85 -11.13
N GLU A 165 13.48 15.92 -11.90
CA GLU A 165 14.12 16.13 -13.21
C GLU A 165 15.63 16.18 -13.09
N LYS A 166 16.14 16.93 -12.12
CA LYS A 166 17.57 17.04 -11.85
C LYS A 166 18.19 15.66 -11.56
N LYS A 167 17.58 14.89 -10.65
CA LYS A 167 18.10 13.57 -10.27
C LYS A 167 18.04 12.57 -11.40
N ILE A 168 16.97 12.55 -12.18
CA ILE A 168 16.84 11.69 -13.35
C ILE A 168 17.95 11.98 -14.36
N ALA A 169 18.17 13.25 -14.68
CA ALA A 169 19.16 13.67 -15.67
C ALA A 169 20.60 13.41 -15.20
N GLU A 170 20.93 13.75 -13.93
CA GLU A 170 22.29 13.68 -13.41
C GLU A 170 22.72 12.25 -13.03
N GLN A 171 21.77 11.37 -12.65
CA GLN A 171 22.06 10.07 -12.11
C GLN A 171 21.67 8.90 -13.04
N HIS A 172 21.32 9.19 -14.29
CA HIS A 172 21.00 8.20 -15.32
C HIS A 172 19.97 7.17 -14.84
N ILE A 173 18.83 7.66 -14.35
CA ILE A 173 17.76 6.82 -13.81
C ILE A 173 16.91 6.28 -14.97
N HIS A 174 16.70 4.96 -15.01
CA HIS A 174 15.87 4.27 -16.01
C HIS A 174 14.57 3.69 -15.44
N ALA A 175 14.43 3.65 -14.13
CA ALA A 175 13.23 3.16 -13.46
C ALA A 175 12.84 4.04 -12.28
N ALA A 176 11.53 4.22 -12.09
CA ALA A 176 10.95 4.86 -10.92
C ALA A 176 9.89 3.96 -10.30
N ILE A 177 9.83 3.90 -8.97
CA ILE A 177 8.70 3.30 -8.24
C ILE A 177 7.75 4.44 -7.85
N PHE A 178 6.52 4.35 -8.33
CA PHE A 178 5.48 5.35 -8.16
C PHE A 178 4.34 4.77 -7.29
N CYS A 179 4.27 5.19 -6.03
CA CYS A 179 3.25 4.71 -5.09
C CYS A 179 1.99 5.59 -5.20
N SER A 180 0.87 5.00 -5.63
CA SER A 180 -0.37 5.72 -5.93
C SER A 180 -1.63 4.89 -5.57
N PRO A 181 -2.34 5.21 -4.49
CA PRO A 181 -2.08 6.19 -3.42
C PRO A 181 -0.80 5.97 -2.63
N HIS A 182 -0.27 7.04 -2.06
CA HIS A 182 1.07 7.04 -1.48
C HIS A 182 1.09 6.61 0.00
N ASN A 183 1.92 5.64 0.32
CA ASN A 183 2.25 5.21 1.70
C ASN A 183 3.68 5.68 2.05
N PRO A 184 3.90 6.41 3.15
CA PRO A 184 2.98 6.63 4.29
C PRO A 184 2.16 7.92 4.24
N ALA A 185 2.33 8.79 3.25
CA ALA A 185 1.76 10.13 3.24
C ALA A 185 0.22 10.16 3.07
N GLY A 186 -0.41 9.04 2.67
CA GLY A 186 -1.85 8.99 2.41
C GLY A 186 -2.32 9.84 1.22
N ARG A 187 -1.39 10.26 0.37
CA ARG A 187 -1.68 11.15 -0.75
C ARG A 187 -2.36 10.40 -1.90
N VAL A 188 -3.44 10.94 -2.44
CA VAL A 188 -4.06 10.54 -3.69
C VAL A 188 -3.68 11.57 -4.76
N TRP A 189 -2.81 11.18 -5.69
CA TRP A 189 -2.27 12.12 -6.68
C TRP A 189 -3.37 12.66 -7.59
N GLU A 190 -3.38 13.97 -7.80
CA GLU A 190 -4.26 14.63 -8.75
C GLU A 190 -3.82 14.32 -10.20
N LYS A 191 -4.75 14.39 -11.14
CA LYS A 191 -4.47 14.06 -12.54
C LYS A 191 -3.28 14.81 -13.11
N TRP A 192 -3.21 16.12 -12.86
CA TRP A 192 -2.11 16.97 -13.34
C TRP A 192 -0.75 16.59 -12.75
N GLU A 193 -0.71 16.08 -11.50
CA GLU A 193 0.53 15.62 -10.87
C GLU A 193 1.04 14.34 -11.56
N ILE A 194 0.13 13.40 -11.83
CA ILE A 194 0.46 12.16 -12.55
C ILE A 194 0.88 12.48 -13.97
N GLU A 195 0.14 13.34 -14.69
CA GLU A 195 0.48 13.76 -16.06
C GLU A 195 1.87 14.37 -16.10
N LYS A 196 2.18 15.30 -15.20
CA LYS A 196 3.48 15.98 -15.14
C LYS A 196 4.62 15.02 -14.81
N ALA A 197 4.41 14.08 -13.89
CA ALA A 197 5.39 13.04 -13.59
C ALA A 197 5.63 12.13 -14.81
N MET A 198 4.56 11.70 -15.50
CA MET A 198 4.68 10.82 -16.66
C MET A 198 5.31 11.52 -17.87
N GLU A 199 5.04 12.81 -18.09
CA GLU A 199 5.74 13.62 -19.10
C GLU A 199 7.25 13.72 -18.82
N LEU A 200 7.63 13.85 -17.57
CA LEU A 200 9.02 13.85 -17.15
C LEU A 200 9.67 12.49 -17.41
N PHE A 201 9.03 11.41 -17.02
CA PHE A 201 9.50 10.04 -17.26
C PHE A 201 9.59 9.72 -18.75
N GLN A 202 8.65 10.20 -19.56
CA GLN A 202 8.72 10.08 -21.03
C GLN A 202 9.93 10.79 -21.60
N ARG A 203 10.20 12.02 -21.18
CA ARG A 203 11.30 12.85 -21.68
C ARG A 203 12.67 12.19 -21.49
N TYR A 204 12.84 11.47 -20.39
CA TYR A 204 14.12 10.84 -20.01
C TYR A 204 14.11 9.31 -20.18
N ASP A 205 13.11 8.76 -20.84
CA ASP A 205 12.92 7.33 -21.07
C ASP A 205 13.00 6.46 -19.81
N VAL A 206 12.31 6.91 -18.75
CA VAL A 206 12.20 6.21 -17.47
C VAL A 206 10.97 5.32 -17.48
N TYR A 207 11.13 4.03 -17.23
CA TYR A 207 10.01 3.11 -16.98
C TYR A 207 9.43 3.33 -15.57
N VAL A 208 8.13 3.10 -15.43
CA VAL A 208 7.42 3.32 -14.16
C VAL A 208 6.87 2.01 -13.62
N ILE A 209 7.18 1.71 -12.37
CA ILE A 209 6.56 0.63 -11.62
C ILE A 209 5.57 1.29 -10.66
N SER A 210 4.28 1.26 -11.03
CA SER A 210 3.22 1.92 -10.25
C SER A 210 2.62 0.93 -9.25
N ASP A 211 2.91 1.15 -7.97
CA ASP A 211 2.25 0.39 -6.88
C ASP A 211 0.91 1.05 -6.58
N GLU A 212 -0.17 0.40 -7.05
CA GLU A 212 -1.56 0.84 -6.90
C GLU A 212 -2.36 -0.03 -5.91
N ILE A 213 -1.66 -0.71 -4.99
CA ILE A 213 -2.28 -1.62 -4.02
C ILE A 213 -3.33 -0.94 -3.12
N TRP A 214 -3.27 0.39 -2.99
CA TRP A 214 -4.18 1.20 -2.20
C TRP A 214 -5.34 1.82 -3.00
N SER A 215 -5.45 1.52 -4.29
CA SER A 215 -6.38 2.17 -5.24
C SER A 215 -7.86 2.12 -4.85
N ASP A 216 -8.28 1.12 -4.07
CA ASP A 216 -9.66 0.99 -3.60
C ASP A 216 -9.95 1.79 -2.31
N LEU A 217 -8.91 2.14 -1.56
CA LEU A 217 -9.02 2.77 -0.24
C LEU A 217 -8.86 4.29 -0.34
N ILE A 218 -9.81 4.90 -1.03
CA ILE A 218 -9.86 6.32 -1.30
C ILE A 218 -10.91 6.96 -0.38
N LEU A 219 -10.53 8.00 0.34
CA LEU A 219 -11.42 8.68 1.27
C LEU A 219 -12.37 9.64 0.55
N GLU A 220 -13.42 10.08 1.26
CA GLU A 220 -14.44 10.96 0.69
C GLU A 220 -13.85 12.24 0.11
N GLY A 221 -14.35 12.64 -1.06
CA GLY A 221 -13.90 13.83 -1.79
C GLY A 221 -12.73 13.59 -2.76
N HIS A 222 -12.14 12.39 -2.75
CA HIS A 222 -11.00 12.03 -3.60
C HIS A 222 -11.33 10.89 -4.56
N ARG A 223 -10.53 10.75 -5.62
CA ARG A 223 -10.68 9.69 -6.61
C ARG A 223 -9.30 9.20 -7.05
N HIS A 224 -9.12 7.89 -7.05
CA HIS A 224 -7.95 7.26 -7.66
C HIS A 224 -7.97 7.42 -9.19
N ILE A 225 -6.80 7.71 -9.73
CA ILE A 225 -6.56 7.79 -11.18
C ILE A 225 -5.43 6.80 -11.49
N PRO A 226 -5.70 5.70 -12.22
CA PRO A 226 -4.65 4.78 -12.62
C PRO A 226 -3.54 5.50 -13.39
N THR A 227 -2.30 5.29 -13.04
CA THR A 227 -1.14 5.92 -13.67
C THR A 227 -1.12 5.67 -15.18
N GLN A 228 -1.54 4.48 -15.62
CA GLN A 228 -1.62 4.08 -17.01
C GLN A 228 -2.70 4.81 -17.82
N SER A 229 -3.64 5.52 -17.14
CA SER A 229 -4.80 6.13 -17.81
C SER A 229 -4.55 7.55 -18.32
N VAL A 230 -3.44 8.19 -17.94
CA VAL A 230 -3.25 9.62 -18.22
C VAL A 230 -2.73 9.92 -19.63
N SER A 231 -2.07 8.96 -20.29
CA SER A 231 -1.64 9.08 -21.69
C SER A 231 -1.32 7.71 -22.30
N GLU A 232 -1.24 7.62 -23.64
CA GLU A 232 -0.80 6.39 -24.32
C GLU A 232 0.65 6.04 -24.00
N ASP A 233 1.52 7.04 -23.79
CA ASP A 233 2.88 6.80 -23.36
C ASP A 233 2.92 6.23 -21.94
N ALA A 234 2.18 6.81 -20.99
CA ALA A 234 2.04 6.30 -19.63
C ALA A 234 1.53 4.84 -19.62
N LYS A 235 0.55 4.54 -20.47
CA LYS A 235 0.02 3.17 -20.64
C LYS A 235 1.10 2.17 -21.06
N ASN A 236 2.01 2.57 -21.94
CA ASN A 236 3.02 1.69 -22.51
C ASN A 236 4.31 1.59 -21.68
N ARG A 237 4.65 2.60 -20.86
CA ARG A 237 5.87 2.59 -20.05
C ARG A 237 5.65 2.12 -18.61
N THR A 238 4.41 1.84 -18.20
CA THR A 238 4.07 1.52 -16.80
C THR A 238 3.78 0.05 -16.60
N VAL A 239 4.40 -0.53 -15.58
CA VAL A 239 4.01 -1.78 -14.92
C VAL A 239 3.14 -1.39 -13.73
N ALA A 240 1.83 -1.60 -13.81
CA ALA A 240 0.93 -1.30 -12.69
C ALA A 240 0.68 -2.56 -11.85
N LEU A 241 0.81 -2.43 -10.53
CA LEU A 241 0.71 -3.53 -9.57
C LEU A 241 -0.49 -3.32 -8.64
N TYR A 242 -1.32 -4.34 -8.54
CA TYR A 242 -2.55 -4.34 -7.75
C TYR A 242 -2.66 -5.59 -6.88
N ALA A 243 -3.42 -5.51 -5.81
CA ALA A 243 -3.75 -6.67 -5.00
C ALA A 243 -5.01 -6.44 -4.16
N PRO A 244 -5.80 -7.49 -3.85
CA PRO A 244 -6.90 -7.39 -2.89
C PRO A 244 -6.42 -7.33 -1.43
N SER A 245 -5.12 -7.48 -1.18
CA SER A 245 -4.55 -7.66 0.16
C SER A 245 -4.77 -6.49 1.11
N LYS A 246 -4.69 -5.25 0.63
CA LYS A 246 -4.97 -4.07 1.46
C LYS A 246 -6.46 -3.76 1.53
N THR A 247 -7.17 -3.94 0.44
CA THR A 247 -8.61 -3.69 0.34
C THR A 247 -9.42 -4.62 1.22
N PHE A 248 -9.05 -5.91 1.28
CA PHE A 248 -9.81 -6.96 1.96
C PHE A 248 -9.04 -7.69 3.07
N ASN A 249 -7.91 -7.15 3.52
CA ASN A 249 -7.10 -7.77 4.58
C ASN A 249 -6.59 -9.18 4.24
N LEU A 250 -6.08 -9.38 3.03
CA LEU A 250 -5.65 -10.69 2.50
C LEU A 250 -4.13 -10.82 2.35
N ALA A 251 -3.34 -10.03 3.06
CA ALA A 251 -1.88 -10.07 2.93
C ALA A 251 -1.28 -11.47 3.18
N GLY A 252 -1.86 -12.24 4.10
CA GLY A 252 -1.44 -13.61 4.42
C GLY A 252 -1.66 -14.63 3.30
N LEU A 253 -2.44 -14.29 2.25
CA LEU A 253 -2.68 -15.15 1.09
C LEU A 253 -1.73 -14.84 -0.09
N VAL A 254 -0.93 -13.79 0.01
CA VAL A 254 0.10 -13.41 -0.98
C VAL A 254 -0.42 -13.43 -2.42
N GLY A 255 -1.54 -12.74 -2.68
CA GLY A 255 -2.13 -12.62 -4.01
C GLY A 255 -2.00 -11.21 -4.57
N SER A 256 -1.31 -11.02 -5.68
CA SER A 256 -1.27 -9.76 -6.41
C SER A 256 -1.21 -10.01 -7.91
N TYR A 257 -1.40 -8.97 -8.69
CA TYR A 257 -1.35 -9.05 -10.14
C TYR A 257 -0.79 -7.76 -10.73
N HIS A 258 -0.15 -7.90 -11.88
CA HIS A 258 0.22 -6.76 -12.70
C HIS A 258 -0.79 -6.52 -13.83
N ILE A 259 -0.84 -5.28 -14.30
CA ILE A 259 -1.44 -4.89 -15.57
C ILE A 259 -0.36 -4.25 -16.42
N ILE A 260 -0.04 -4.86 -17.58
CA ILE A 260 0.99 -4.39 -18.49
C ILE A 260 0.45 -4.42 -19.92
N TYR A 261 0.27 -3.25 -20.53
CA TYR A 261 -0.22 -3.13 -21.92
C TYR A 261 0.90 -3.32 -22.95
N ASN A 262 2.12 -2.89 -22.65
CA ASN A 262 3.28 -3.07 -23.52
C ASN A 262 3.66 -4.55 -23.61
N ARG A 263 3.42 -5.16 -24.78
CA ARG A 263 3.66 -6.59 -24.99
C ARG A 263 5.12 -6.99 -24.77
N TRP A 264 6.07 -6.18 -25.24
CA TRP A 264 7.50 -6.46 -25.08
C TRP A 264 7.88 -6.54 -23.60
N LEU A 265 7.40 -5.58 -22.82
CA LEU A 265 7.69 -5.51 -21.38
C LEU A 265 7.01 -6.67 -20.63
N ARG A 266 5.75 -6.94 -20.91
CA ARG A 266 4.97 -8.05 -20.34
C ARG A 266 5.62 -9.41 -20.60
N ASP A 267 5.90 -9.73 -21.89
CA ASP A 267 6.46 -11.03 -22.27
C ASP A 267 7.82 -11.28 -21.56
N ARG A 268 8.60 -10.24 -21.27
CA ARG A 268 9.87 -10.33 -20.55
C ARG A 268 9.69 -10.49 -19.05
N ILE A 269 8.75 -9.75 -18.44
CA ILE A 269 8.47 -9.85 -17.01
C ILE A 269 7.87 -11.22 -16.70
N ASP A 270 6.93 -11.70 -17.50
CA ASP A 270 6.35 -13.04 -17.36
C ASP A 270 7.43 -14.13 -17.45
N LYS A 271 8.35 -13.99 -18.39
CA LYS A 271 9.46 -14.93 -18.53
C LYS A 271 10.43 -14.88 -17.36
N GLU A 272 10.80 -13.67 -16.90
CA GLU A 272 11.69 -13.47 -15.75
C GLU A 272 11.09 -14.11 -14.49
N SER A 273 9.83 -13.87 -14.20
CA SER A 273 9.16 -14.38 -13.00
C SER A 273 8.88 -15.88 -13.04
N SER A 274 8.71 -16.48 -14.23
CA SER A 274 8.42 -17.91 -14.40
C SER A 274 9.66 -18.81 -14.36
N LEU A 275 10.83 -18.34 -14.80
CA LEU A 275 12.05 -19.14 -14.89
C LEU A 275 12.53 -19.71 -13.54
N PRO A 276 12.55 -18.95 -12.46
CA PRO A 276 12.93 -19.44 -11.13
C PRO A 276 11.79 -20.10 -10.37
N HIS A 277 10.59 -20.20 -10.92
CA HIS A 277 9.38 -20.75 -10.29
C HIS A 277 9.00 -20.10 -8.95
N TYR A 278 9.37 -18.83 -8.71
CA TYR A 278 9.01 -18.13 -7.48
C TYR A 278 7.64 -17.45 -7.56
N ASN A 279 7.05 -17.35 -8.75
CA ASN A 279 5.83 -16.59 -9.02
C ASN A 279 4.62 -17.47 -9.30
N ASP A 280 4.56 -18.64 -8.68
CA ASP A 280 3.45 -19.57 -8.84
C ASP A 280 2.29 -19.21 -7.91
N MET A 281 1.09 -19.04 -8.49
CA MET A 281 -0.12 -18.71 -7.75
C MET A 281 -0.55 -19.85 -6.82
N ASN A 282 -0.99 -19.50 -5.63
CA ASN A 282 -1.68 -20.40 -4.71
C ASN A 282 -3.17 -20.49 -5.10
N VAL A 283 -3.71 -21.72 -5.18
CA VAL A 283 -5.10 -21.93 -5.60
C VAL A 283 -6.12 -21.26 -4.66
N LEU A 284 -5.85 -21.20 -3.36
CA LEU A 284 -6.76 -20.55 -2.41
C LEU A 284 -6.73 -19.03 -2.58
N SER A 285 -5.58 -18.45 -2.93
CA SER A 285 -5.45 -17.02 -3.27
C SER A 285 -6.29 -16.65 -4.50
N MET A 286 -6.32 -17.51 -5.53
CA MET A 286 -7.19 -17.31 -6.69
C MET A 286 -8.67 -17.26 -6.29
N HIS A 287 -9.12 -18.21 -5.49
CA HIS A 287 -10.52 -18.25 -5.03
C HIS A 287 -10.85 -17.10 -4.08
N ALA A 288 -9.90 -16.66 -3.24
CA ALA A 288 -10.06 -15.50 -2.39
C ALA A 288 -10.28 -14.22 -3.19
N LEU A 289 -9.48 -14.00 -4.26
CA LEU A 289 -9.66 -12.85 -5.15
C LEU A 289 -11.02 -12.89 -5.86
N ILE A 290 -11.43 -14.05 -6.39
CA ILE A 290 -12.74 -14.21 -7.02
C ILE A 290 -13.87 -13.92 -6.02
N GLY A 291 -13.72 -14.37 -4.76
CA GLY A 291 -14.65 -14.07 -3.67
C GLY A 291 -14.71 -12.60 -3.33
N ALA A 292 -13.53 -11.92 -3.28
CA ALA A 292 -13.41 -10.50 -2.97
C ALA A 292 -14.08 -9.61 -4.02
N TYR A 293 -13.95 -9.96 -5.30
CA TYR A 293 -14.41 -9.13 -6.42
C TYR A 293 -15.84 -9.44 -6.88
N LYS A 294 -16.62 -10.12 -6.02
CA LYS A 294 -18.07 -10.28 -6.17
C LYS A 294 -18.84 -8.97 -5.89
N PRO A 295 -20.13 -8.87 -6.27
CA PRO A 295 -20.96 -7.70 -5.96
C PRO A 295 -20.91 -7.25 -4.50
N GLU A 296 -20.92 -8.19 -3.56
CA GLU A 296 -20.82 -7.94 -2.13
C GLU A 296 -19.49 -7.26 -1.74
N GLY A 297 -18.41 -7.55 -2.45
CA GLY A 297 -17.12 -6.89 -2.25
C GLY A 297 -17.14 -5.40 -2.57
N TYR A 298 -17.89 -4.99 -3.62
CA TYR A 298 -18.07 -3.56 -3.93
C TYR A 298 -18.81 -2.85 -2.79
N GLU A 299 -19.91 -3.42 -2.31
CA GLU A 299 -20.70 -2.86 -1.21
C GLU A 299 -19.87 -2.75 0.07
N TRP A 300 -19.12 -3.81 0.39
CA TRP A 300 -18.26 -3.85 1.58
C TRP A 300 -17.19 -2.76 1.55
N VAL A 301 -16.53 -2.57 0.40
CA VAL A 301 -15.52 -1.51 0.23
C VAL A 301 -16.13 -0.12 0.33
N ASP A 302 -17.34 0.08 -0.20
CA ASP A 302 -18.02 1.38 -0.10
C ASP A 302 -18.37 1.73 1.35
N GLU A 303 -18.83 0.76 2.16
CA GLU A 303 -19.05 0.96 3.59
C GLU A 303 -17.72 1.16 4.35
N LEU A 304 -16.68 0.37 4.04
CA LEU A 304 -15.35 0.54 4.64
C LEU A 304 -14.81 1.96 4.42
N ARG A 305 -14.92 2.49 3.21
CA ARG A 305 -14.44 3.85 2.89
C ARG A 305 -15.14 4.92 3.73
N GLN A 306 -16.42 4.75 4.04
CA GLN A 306 -17.14 5.65 4.95
C GLN A 306 -16.57 5.58 6.37
N VAL A 307 -16.36 4.37 6.89
CA VAL A 307 -15.76 4.15 8.22
C VAL A 307 -14.36 4.74 8.29
N LEU A 308 -13.52 4.48 7.28
CA LEU A 308 -12.15 5.02 7.25
C LEU A 308 -12.15 6.55 7.16
N THR A 309 -13.08 7.15 6.39
CA THR A 309 -13.22 8.60 6.31
C THR A 309 -13.59 9.19 7.67
N GLU A 310 -14.50 8.55 8.40
CA GLU A 310 -14.89 8.98 9.76
C GLU A 310 -13.72 8.87 10.72
N ASN A 311 -13.01 7.74 10.73
CA ASN A 311 -11.84 7.52 11.59
C ASN A 311 -10.73 8.54 11.33
N VAL A 312 -10.41 8.81 10.06
CA VAL A 312 -9.39 9.81 9.68
C VAL A 312 -9.82 11.22 10.08
N ASN A 313 -11.08 11.58 9.84
CA ASN A 313 -11.61 12.88 10.24
C ASN A 313 -11.52 13.08 11.76
N TYR A 314 -11.92 12.07 12.53
CA TYR A 314 -11.84 12.11 13.99
C TYR A 314 -10.39 12.24 14.45
N ALA A 315 -9.50 11.36 14.00
CA ALA A 315 -8.10 11.38 14.43
C ALA A 315 -7.39 12.70 14.10
N CYS A 316 -7.57 13.22 12.86
CA CYS A 316 -6.96 14.48 12.46
C CYS A 316 -7.50 15.68 13.27
N ALA A 317 -8.81 15.72 13.55
CA ALA A 317 -9.42 16.78 14.37
C ALA A 317 -8.91 16.72 15.81
N TYR A 318 -8.87 15.54 16.40
CA TYR A 318 -8.41 15.32 17.77
C TYR A 318 -6.93 15.70 17.94
N ILE A 319 -6.05 15.26 17.03
CA ILE A 319 -4.63 15.60 17.04
C ILE A 319 -4.44 17.13 16.95
N LYS A 320 -5.15 17.77 16.02
CA LYS A 320 -5.07 19.23 15.83
C LYS A 320 -5.49 20.01 17.09
N GLU A 321 -6.51 19.53 17.79
CA GLU A 321 -7.04 20.19 18.98
C GLU A 321 -6.17 19.93 20.22
N HIS A 322 -5.72 18.69 20.43
CA HIS A 322 -5.15 18.24 21.69
C HIS A 322 -3.63 18.05 21.67
N PHE A 323 -3.02 17.74 20.49
CA PHE A 323 -1.58 17.44 20.40
C PHE A 323 -0.80 18.63 19.84
N LYS A 324 -0.62 19.66 20.68
CA LYS A 324 0.16 20.85 20.28
C LYS A 324 1.56 20.46 19.86
N GLY A 325 2.02 20.97 18.71
CA GLY A 325 3.35 20.66 18.17
C GLY A 325 3.43 19.37 17.35
N VAL A 326 2.33 18.61 17.23
CA VAL A 326 2.22 17.49 16.27
C VAL A 326 1.50 17.97 15.02
N ASP A 327 2.11 17.75 13.84
CA ASP A 327 1.54 18.13 12.55
C ASP A 327 1.12 16.90 11.74
N VAL A 328 -0.05 16.98 11.12
CA VAL A 328 -0.60 15.92 10.24
C VAL A 328 -1.07 16.53 8.93
N SER A 329 -0.55 16.00 7.83
CA SER A 329 -1.18 16.14 6.53
C SER A 329 -2.33 15.13 6.47
N LYS A 330 -3.58 15.62 6.32
CA LYS A 330 -4.76 14.74 6.34
C LYS A 330 -4.67 13.75 5.18
N PRO A 331 -4.75 12.43 5.44
CA PRO A 331 -4.77 11.44 4.38
C PRO A 331 -5.99 11.61 3.46
N GLU A 332 -5.80 11.38 2.19
CA GLU A 332 -6.82 11.39 1.13
C GLU A 332 -7.16 9.97 0.67
N GLY A 333 -6.30 9.04 0.97
CA GLY A 333 -6.43 7.61 0.73
C GLY A 333 -5.62 6.80 1.71
N THR A 334 -5.66 5.49 1.59
CA THR A 334 -5.17 4.52 2.56
C THR A 334 -5.97 4.55 3.87
N TYR A 335 -5.50 3.86 4.89
CA TYR A 335 -5.96 4.00 6.29
C TYR A 335 -4.80 4.37 7.21
N LEU A 336 -3.78 5.02 6.64
CA LEU A 336 -2.54 5.34 7.35
C LEU A 336 -2.46 6.85 7.58
N LEU A 337 -2.10 7.23 8.79
CA LEU A 337 -1.83 8.60 9.18
C LEU A 337 -0.35 8.72 9.55
N PHE A 338 0.34 9.73 8.99
CA PHE A 338 1.76 9.96 9.19
C PHE A 338 1.95 11.30 9.91
N ALA A 339 2.20 11.23 11.21
CA ALA A 339 2.26 12.38 12.09
C ALA A 339 3.71 12.82 12.34
N ASP A 340 3.98 14.12 12.15
CA ASP A 340 5.25 14.77 12.43
C ASP A 340 5.26 15.27 13.88
N CYS A 341 6.15 14.71 14.69
CA CYS A 341 6.33 15.05 16.10
C CYS A 341 7.50 16.02 16.35
N THR A 342 8.14 16.53 15.28
CA THR A 342 9.38 17.33 15.40
C THR A 342 9.22 18.49 16.36
N LYS A 343 8.23 19.34 16.13
CA LYS A 343 8.02 20.53 16.97
C LYS A 343 7.65 20.17 18.41
N TRP A 344 6.83 19.12 18.60
CA TRP A 344 6.51 18.66 19.96
C TRP A 344 7.76 18.16 20.69
N CYS A 345 8.61 17.39 20.03
CA CYS A 345 9.86 16.90 20.62
C CYS A 345 10.80 18.05 21.00
N GLU A 346 10.94 19.06 20.14
CA GLU A 346 11.77 20.24 20.40
C GLU A 346 11.26 21.06 21.62
N GLU A 347 9.96 21.35 21.64
CA GLU A 347 9.32 22.13 22.70
C GLU A 347 9.39 21.44 24.07
N HIS A 348 9.37 20.10 24.10
CA HIS A 348 9.39 19.32 25.35
C HIS A 348 10.76 18.71 25.67
N GLN A 349 11.81 19.01 24.86
CA GLN A 349 13.15 18.41 25.00
C GLN A 349 13.11 16.87 25.08
N LYS A 350 12.31 16.29 24.19
CA LYS A 350 12.08 14.84 24.05
C LYS A 350 12.58 14.37 22.68
N THR A 351 12.75 13.06 22.56
CA THR A 351 13.10 12.40 21.32
C THR A 351 11.90 11.63 20.76
N ILE A 352 11.99 11.20 19.52
CA ILE A 352 10.96 10.30 18.95
C ILE A 352 10.90 8.96 19.70
N ASP A 353 12.02 8.49 20.27
CA ASP A 353 12.03 7.28 21.10
C ASP A 353 11.20 7.46 22.37
N ASP A 354 11.23 8.65 22.98
CA ASP A 354 10.36 8.95 24.13
C ASP A 354 8.87 8.92 23.75
N VAL A 355 8.53 9.42 22.55
CA VAL A 355 7.15 9.38 22.01
C VAL A 355 6.71 7.95 21.79
N LEU A 356 7.51 7.18 21.04
CA LEU A 356 7.22 5.77 20.72
C LEU A 356 7.05 4.96 21.99
N LYS A 357 8.00 5.08 22.92
CA LYS A 357 7.93 4.36 24.19
C LYS A 357 6.69 4.73 25.00
N SER A 358 6.33 6.01 25.05
CA SER A 358 5.14 6.46 25.79
C SER A 358 3.86 5.89 25.19
N CYS A 359 3.76 5.81 23.86
CA CYS A 359 2.63 5.19 23.18
C CYS A 359 2.58 3.67 23.46
N TRP A 360 3.69 2.97 23.30
CA TRP A 360 3.75 1.51 23.45
C TRP A 360 3.50 1.09 24.91
N ASP A 361 4.03 1.81 25.88
CA ASP A 361 3.84 1.54 27.31
C ASP A 361 2.35 1.47 27.72
N VAL A 362 1.49 2.29 27.08
CA VAL A 362 0.04 2.34 27.32
C VAL A 362 -0.77 1.54 26.29
N GLY A 363 -0.13 0.72 25.48
CA GLY A 363 -0.76 -0.19 24.51
C GLY A 363 -0.99 0.39 23.13
N VAL A 364 -0.74 1.68 22.88
CA VAL A 364 -0.91 2.30 21.56
C VAL A 364 0.27 1.92 20.65
N ALA A 365 0.13 0.80 19.93
CA ALA A 365 1.20 0.24 19.13
C ALA A 365 1.33 0.97 17.78
N VAL A 366 1.91 2.18 17.78
CA VAL A 366 2.23 2.94 16.57
C VAL A 366 3.55 2.50 15.95
N GLN A 367 3.72 2.73 14.65
CA GLN A 367 4.96 2.41 13.94
C GLN A 367 5.96 3.56 13.97
N ASP A 368 7.24 3.23 14.13
CA ASP A 368 8.35 4.17 14.00
C ASP A 368 8.44 4.74 12.58
N GLY A 369 8.28 6.05 12.45
CA GLY A 369 8.30 6.75 11.16
C GLY A 369 9.65 6.80 10.48
N ARG A 370 10.76 6.58 11.24
CA ARG A 370 12.13 6.53 10.68
C ARG A 370 12.27 5.42 9.65
N GLN A 371 11.53 4.32 9.80
CA GLN A 371 11.47 3.23 8.83
C GLN A 371 10.90 3.66 7.46
N PHE A 372 10.20 4.80 7.42
CA PHE A 372 9.60 5.40 6.22
C PHE A 372 10.31 6.68 5.78
N HIS A 373 11.53 6.93 6.28
CA HIS A 373 12.30 8.18 6.06
C HIS A 373 11.63 9.43 6.64
N GLY A 374 10.87 9.30 7.72
CA GLY A 374 10.36 10.39 8.54
C GLY A 374 11.13 10.47 9.86
N PRO A 375 12.15 11.34 10.00
CA PRO A 375 13.13 11.28 11.10
C PRO A 375 12.49 11.47 12.49
N CYS A 376 11.39 12.21 12.57
CA CYS A 376 10.66 12.45 13.81
C CYS A 376 9.15 12.24 13.62
N HIS A 377 8.78 11.14 12.96
CA HIS A 377 7.39 10.81 12.65
C HIS A 377 6.96 9.50 13.32
N ILE A 378 5.65 9.38 13.51
CA ILE A 378 4.97 8.10 13.77
C ILE A 378 3.99 7.82 12.65
N ARG A 379 3.79 6.53 12.33
CA ARG A 379 2.73 6.09 11.42
C ARG A 379 1.67 5.33 12.20
N MET A 380 0.41 5.70 11.99
CA MET A 380 -0.74 5.09 12.65
C MET A 380 -1.66 4.43 11.62
N ASN A 381 -2.05 3.21 11.88
CA ASN A 381 -3.12 2.51 11.17
C ASN A 381 -4.47 2.86 11.81
N LEU A 382 -5.41 3.37 11.04
CA LEU A 382 -6.74 3.77 11.49
C LEU A 382 -7.85 2.80 11.04
N ALA A 383 -7.52 1.63 10.50
CA ALA A 383 -8.47 0.59 10.14
C ALA A 383 -8.89 -0.25 11.36
N LEU A 384 -9.50 0.42 12.34
CA LEU A 384 -10.00 -0.10 13.60
C LEU A 384 -11.45 0.35 13.80
N PRO A 385 -12.26 -0.31 14.65
CA PRO A 385 -13.49 0.29 15.14
C PRO A 385 -13.26 1.69 15.73
N LEU A 386 -14.15 2.64 15.43
CA LEU A 386 -13.99 4.04 15.88
C LEU A 386 -13.76 4.15 17.39
N THR A 387 -14.38 3.29 18.18
CA THR A 387 -14.18 3.24 19.65
C THR A 387 -12.72 3.00 20.02
N ARG A 388 -12.00 2.15 19.27
CA ARG A 388 -10.57 1.90 19.49
C ARG A 388 -9.69 3.05 19.00
N VAL A 389 -10.14 3.80 17.99
CA VAL A 389 -9.44 5.03 17.56
C VAL A 389 -9.62 6.14 18.60
N GLN A 390 -10.77 6.19 19.27
CA GLN A 390 -11.10 7.16 20.32
C GLN A 390 -10.35 6.90 21.64
N GLU A 391 -10.13 5.65 21.98
CA GLU A 391 -9.30 5.23 23.11
C GLU A 391 -7.84 5.67 22.94
#